data_a6b25fb8c03b60981e931de5f11489b0
#
_entry.id   a6b25fb8c03b60981e931de5f11489b0
#
_cell.length_a   1.000
_cell.length_b   1.000
_cell.length_c   1.000
_cell.angle_alpha   90.00
_cell.angle_beta   90.00
_cell.angle_gamma   90.00
#
_symmetry.space_group_name_H-M   'P 1'
#
loop_
_entity.id
_entity.type
_entity.pdbx_description
1 polymer ?
#
loop_
_entity_poly.entity_id
_entity_poly.type
_entity_poly.pdbx_seq_one_letter_code
_entity_poly.pdbx_strand_id
1 'polypeptide(L)'
;MEVMAGKPTVRDLGIDPGALAWRGSGDQPGTVQVAFVTALGGDWVLMRVLGDDDGLVSVFSRFEWECFLDGAKNGEFDAAATRPGAAPSP
;
A
#
# COMPACT_ATOMS: atom_id res chain seq x y z
N MET A 1 13.28 -17.99 12.75
CA MET A 1 12.82 -17.70 12.43
C MET A 1 12.26 -17.25 12.03
N GLU A 2 12.06 -16.97 12.19
CA GLU A 2 11.45 -16.48 11.72
C GLU A 2 10.76 -16.03 11.44
N VAL A 3 10.90 -15.87 11.47
CA VAL A 3 10.14 -15.39 11.10
C VAL A 3 9.41 -14.81 10.66
N MET A 4 9.34 -14.41 10.54
CA MET A 4 8.46 -13.88 10.23
C MET A 4 7.76 -14.05 9.60
N ALA A 5 7.80 -14.60 10.16
CA ALA A 5 6.98 -14.74 9.25
C ALA A 5 6.21 -14.04 8.75
N GLY A 6 6.13 -14.29 8.15
CA GLY A 6 5.73 -13.23 7.56
C GLY A 6 4.55 -13.10 6.82
N LYS A 7 4.47 -11.93 6.30
CA LYS A 7 3.37 -11.63 5.42
C LYS A 7 3.56 -12.40 4.12
N PRO A 8 2.45 -12.82 3.50
CA PRO A 8 2.53 -13.43 2.18
C PRO A 8 2.98 -12.42 1.15
N THR A 9 3.61 -12.92 0.12
CA THR A 9 3.89 -12.13 -1.08
C THR A 9 2.70 -12.23 -2.02
N VAL A 10 2.70 -11.41 -3.07
CA VAL A 10 1.67 -11.51 -4.11
C VAL A 10 1.63 -12.92 -4.69
N ARG A 11 2.80 -13.54 -4.86
CA ARG A 11 2.87 -14.91 -5.37
C ARG A 11 2.20 -15.88 -4.40
N ASP A 12 2.46 -15.72 -3.11
CA ASP A 12 1.88 -16.59 -2.09
C ASP A 12 0.36 -16.50 -2.08
N LEU A 13 -0.16 -15.31 -2.37
CA LEU A 13 -1.61 -15.11 -2.43
C LEU A 13 -2.23 -15.72 -3.68
N GLY A 14 -1.42 -16.11 -4.65
CA GLY A 14 -1.92 -16.69 -5.89
C GLY A 14 -2.65 -15.70 -6.77
N ILE A 15 -2.27 -14.45 -6.72
CA ILE A 15 -3.00 -13.38 -7.38
C ILE A 15 -2.20 -12.85 -8.57
N ASP A 16 -2.92 -12.58 -9.67
CA ASP A 16 -2.37 -11.86 -10.79
C ASP A 16 -2.66 -10.38 -10.59
N PRO A 17 -1.64 -9.54 -10.32
CA PRO A 17 -1.88 -8.12 -10.09
C PRO A 17 -2.59 -7.43 -11.24
N GLY A 18 -2.39 -7.92 -12.47
CA GLY A 18 -3.06 -7.33 -13.62
C GLY A 18 -4.55 -7.56 -13.67
N ALA A 19 -5.06 -8.51 -12.88
CA ALA A 19 -6.48 -8.83 -12.86
C ALA A 19 -7.24 -8.14 -11.73
N LEU A 20 -6.57 -7.33 -10.91
CA LEU A 20 -7.18 -6.72 -9.75
C LEU A 20 -7.85 -5.39 -10.10
N ALA A 21 -8.86 -5.05 -9.29
CA ALA A 21 -9.54 -3.77 -9.40
C ALA A 21 -8.78 -2.76 -8.56
N TRP A 22 -7.82 -2.09 -9.17
CA TRP A 22 -7.01 -1.09 -8.48
C TRP A 22 -7.78 0.21 -8.31
N ARG A 23 -7.61 0.85 -7.17
CA ARG A 23 -8.21 2.14 -6.86
C ARG A 23 -7.12 3.14 -6.55
N GLY A 24 -7.29 4.35 -7.05
CA GLY A 24 -6.36 5.43 -6.77
C GLY A 24 -6.98 6.76 -7.11
N SER A 25 -6.27 7.81 -6.80
CA SER A 25 -6.78 9.16 -7.02
C SER A 25 -6.54 9.66 -8.44
N GLY A 26 -5.99 8.84 -9.30
CA GLY A 26 -5.74 9.23 -10.68
C GLY A 26 -5.11 8.09 -11.45
N ASP A 27 -4.77 8.37 -12.70
CA ASP A 27 -4.14 7.38 -13.57
C ASP A 27 -2.80 7.84 -14.10
N GLN A 28 -2.23 8.87 -13.49
CA GLN A 28 -0.91 9.37 -13.88
C GLN A 28 0.19 8.59 -13.20
N PRO A 29 1.38 8.51 -13.82
CA PRO A 29 2.53 7.91 -13.15
C PRO A 29 2.79 8.59 -11.82
N GLY A 30 3.12 7.79 -10.81
CA GLY A 30 3.34 8.28 -9.47
C GLY A 30 2.13 8.19 -8.57
N THR A 31 0.96 7.88 -9.14
CA THR A 31 -0.25 7.68 -8.34
C THR A 31 -0.16 6.38 -7.58
N VAL A 32 -0.46 6.45 -6.28
CA VAL A 32 -0.55 5.25 -5.45
C VAL A 32 -1.91 4.59 -5.68
N GLN A 33 -1.89 3.30 -5.93
CA GLN A 33 -3.12 2.53 -6.12
C GLN A 33 -3.17 1.40 -5.13
N VAL A 34 -4.37 1.07 -4.68
CA VAL A 34 -4.59 -0.03 -3.74
C VAL A 34 -5.65 -0.97 -4.28
N ALA A 35 -5.55 -2.23 -3.90
CA ALA A 35 -6.55 -3.24 -4.22
C ALA A 35 -6.79 -4.10 -2.99
N PHE A 36 -8.03 -4.54 -2.83
CA PHE A 36 -8.43 -5.35 -1.69
C PHE A 36 -8.63 -6.78 -2.14
N VAL A 37 -8.07 -7.71 -1.39
CA VAL A 37 -8.07 -9.11 -1.76
C VAL A 37 -8.36 -9.97 -0.54
N THR A 38 -9.18 -11.00 -0.73
CA THR A 38 -9.37 -12.03 0.28
C THR A 38 -8.69 -13.30 -0.22
N ALA A 39 -7.74 -13.79 0.55
CA ALA A 39 -6.99 -14.99 0.19
C ALA A 39 -6.35 -15.56 1.46
N LEU A 40 -6.04 -16.84 1.44
CA LEU A 40 -5.37 -17.52 2.55
C LEU A 40 -6.08 -17.31 3.89
N GLY A 41 -7.41 -17.20 3.84
CA GLY A 41 -8.20 -17.04 5.05
C GLY A 41 -8.17 -15.65 5.66
N GLY A 42 -7.67 -14.66 4.95
CA GLY A 42 -7.58 -13.30 5.46
C GLY A 42 -7.86 -12.26 4.42
N ASP A 43 -7.96 -11.03 4.87
CA ASP A 43 -8.13 -9.88 4.01
C ASP A 43 -6.80 -9.14 3.90
N TRP A 44 -6.45 -8.78 2.68
CA TRP A 44 -5.17 -8.14 2.39
C TRP A 44 -5.38 -6.88 1.58
N VAL A 45 -4.50 -5.91 1.77
CA VAL A 45 -4.46 -4.71 0.95
C VAL A 45 -3.15 -4.69 0.20
N LEU A 46 -3.24 -4.57 -1.11
CA LEU A 46 -2.07 -4.48 -1.96
C LEU A 46 -1.91 -3.03 -2.41
N MET A 47 -0.67 -2.57 -2.46
CA MET A 47 -0.37 -1.20 -2.85
C MET A 47 0.72 -1.21 -3.92
N ARG A 48 0.55 -0.38 -4.92
CA ARG A 48 1.56 -0.17 -5.95
C ARG A 48 1.60 1.30 -6.35
N VAL A 49 2.68 1.68 -7.02
CA VAL A 49 2.81 3.02 -7.59
C VAL A 49 2.70 2.87 -9.11
N LEU A 50 1.76 3.58 -9.69
CA LEU A 50 1.53 3.52 -11.13
C LEU A 50 2.73 4.12 -11.86
N GLY A 51 3.18 3.42 -12.90
CA GLY A 51 4.34 3.85 -13.66
C GLY A 51 5.67 3.40 -13.10
N ASP A 52 5.66 2.64 -12.02
CA ASP A 52 6.88 2.08 -11.44
C ASP A 52 7.28 0.86 -12.28
N ASP A 53 8.41 0.97 -12.95
CA ASP A 53 8.89 -0.09 -13.85
C ASP A 53 9.22 -1.37 -13.11
N ASP A 54 9.56 -1.28 -11.83
CA ASP A 54 9.86 -2.47 -11.04
C ASP A 54 8.61 -3.29 -10.76
N GLY A 55 7.46 -2.68 -10.87
CA GLY A 55 6.20 -3.38 -10.66
C GLY A 55 6.03 -3.91 -9.25
N LEU A 56 6.69 -3.29 -8.28
CA LEU A 56 6.62 -3.76 -6.90
C LEU A 56 5.23 -3.56 -6.33
N VAL A 57 4.75 -4.60 -5.68
CA VAL A 57 3.47 -4.57 -5.00
C VAL A 57 3.69 -4.90 -3.54
N SER A 58 3.31 -3.98 -2.67
CA SER A 58 3.41 -4.19 -1.23
C SER A 58 2.12 -4.84 -0.72
N VAL A 59 2.26 -5.71 0.26
CA VAL A 59 1.13 -6.42 0.85
C VAL A 59 1.00 -6.02 2.31
N PHE A 60 -0.20 -5.65 2.68
CA PHE A 60 -0.50 -5.26 4.06
C PHE A 60 -1.65 -6.11 4.57
N SER A 61 -1.58 -6.52 5.83
CA SER A 61 -2.73 -7.13 6.47
C SER A 61 -3.79 -6.06 6.71
N ARG A 62 -5.02 -6.51 6.94
CA ARG A 62 -6.09 -5.56 7.24
C ARG A 62 -5.77 -4.72 8.46
N PHE A 63 -5.20 -5.34 9.49
CA PHE A 63 -4.85 -4.62 10.71
C PHE A 63 -3.81 -3.54 10.44
N GLU A 64 -2.78 -3.86 9.68
CA GLU A 64 -1.76 -2.88 9.31
C GLU A 64 -2.37 -1.72 8.54
N TRP A 65 -3.29 -2.04 7.63
CA TRP A 65 -3.95 -1.02 6.83
C TRP A 65 -4.81 -0.11 7.71
N GLU A 66 -5.53 -0.70 8.67
CA GLU A 66 -6.34 0.10 9.59
C GLU A 66 -5.47 1.04 10.42
N CYS A 67 -4.35 0.55 10.91
CA CYS A 67 -3.42 1.39 11.66
C CYS A 67 -2.87 2.52 10.80
N PHE A 68 -2.55 2.23 9.56
CA PHE A 68 -2.08 3.26 8.63
C PHE A 68 -3.13 4.33 8.41
N LEU A 69 -4.37 3.93 8.17
CA LEU A 69 -5.45 4.89 7.95
C LEU A 69 -5.69 5.75 9.19
N ASP A 70 -5.66 5.14 10.37
CA ASP A 70 -5.84 5.90 11.61
C ASP A 70 -4.73 6.93 11.77
N GLY A 71 -3.49 6.53 11.51
CA GLY A 71 -2.38 7.46 11.59
C GLY A 71 -2.50 8.59 10.57
N ALA A 72 -2.92 8.26 9.35
CA ALA A 72 -3.07 9.26 8.32
C ALA A 72 -4.18 10.26 8.67
N LYS A 73 -5.30 9.76 9.19
CA LYS A 73 -6.41 10.61 9.58
C LYS A 73 -6.05 11.52 10.75
N ASN A 74 -5.15 11.06 11.62
CA ASN A 74 -4.70 11.83 12.76
C ASN A 74 -3.53 12.76 12.43
N GLY A 75 -3.10 12.79 11.18
CA GLY A 75 -2.01 13.66 10.76
C GLY A 75 -0.62 13.15 11.11
N GLU A 76 -0.51 11.89 11.53
CA GLU A 76 0.78 11.35 11.98
C GLU A 76 1.82 11.28 10.87
N PHE A 77 1.37 11.17 9.62
CA PHE A 77 2.27 11.05 8.48
C PHE A 77 2.42 12.34 7.67
N ASP A 78 1.82 13.43 8.14
CA ASP A 78 1.85 14.68 7.38
C ASP A 78 3.27 15.18 7.17
N ALA A 79 4.14 14.99 8.16
CA ALA A 79 5.52 15.43 8.04
C ALA A 79 6.26 14.72 6.91
N ALA A 80 5.85 13.50 6.57
CA ALA A 80 6.49 12.75 5.50
C ALA A 80 6.18 13.33 4.13
N ALA A 81 5.11 14.11 4.01
CA ALA A 81 4.74 14.75 2.78
C ALA A 81 5.41 16.12 2.60
N THR A 82 6.09 16.61 3.64
CA THR A 82 6.78 17.89 3.59
C THR A 82 8.18 17.67 3.03
N ARG A 83 8.48 18.32 1.92
CA ARG A 83 9.79 18.15 1.30
C ARG A 83 10.85 18.93 2.08
N PRO A 84 12.05 18.38 2.19
CA PRO A 84 13.17 19.11 2.81
C PRO A 84 13.36 20.46 2.13
N GLY A 85 13.51 21.50 2.94
CA GLY A 85 13.70 22.83 2.42
C GLY A 85 12.44 23.56 2.01
N ALA A 86 11.33 22.87 1.92
CA ALA A 86 10.05 23.52 1.68
C ALA A 86 9.53 24.15 2.97
N ALA A 87 8.87 25.27 2.85
CA ALA A 87 8.26 25.86 4.02
C ALA A 87 7.17 24.91 4.52
N PRO A 88 7.15 24.63 5.82
CA PRO A 88 6.07 23.80 6.35
C PRO A 88 4.75 24.50 6.16
N SER A 89 3.75 23.72 5.87
CA SER A 89 2.41 24.28 5.80
C SER A 89 1.95 24.75 7.16
N PRO A 90 1.32 25.87 7.22
CA PRO A 90 0.79 26.35 8.48
C PRO A 90 -0.20 25.36 9.07
#